data_0dc9369257c378892d109cd13a8b66b4
#
_entry.id   0dc9369257c378892d109cd13a8b66b4
#
_cell.length_a   1.000
_cell.length_b   1.000
_cell.length_c   1.000
_cell.angle_alpha   90.00
_cell.angle_beta   90.00
_cell.angle_gamma   90.00
#
_symmetry.space_group_name_H-M   'P 1'
#
loop_
_entity.id
_entity.type
_entity.pdbx_description
1 polymer ?
#
loop_
_entity_poly.entity_id
_entity_poly.type
_entity_poly.pdbx_seq_one_letter_code
_entity_poly.pdbx_strand_id
1 'polypeptide(L)'
;MREKSVGQVFIQFLWLGCISFGGPAAHIGYFLRTFVQRLGWLTQAEFARLLALCQLLPGPASSQLGFAIGRHRAGLGGALSAFVGFTLPSFLLLLAAAIGIGQLGSNLWLDAALHGLKLLALIVVADAVLTMSRQFCATGMTQGIMVVTAAALWWQPGLMTQLLMLAGAALICARSQRGAGSRPATAELPAAAASQPHWPTLLLFGILFIGLPLLGSPLGQLVADFYRAGSLVFGGGHVVLPLLQESVGHTLNEQQFLTGYSLAQLVPGPMFTLATYLGAQLQPEMPLLGALSATLALFAPGFLLLWAVGPCWQQWLARPRLAGAVTGINAAVVGLLLAALYQPVWQSAVLVPRDLALAAIGFYLLRVLKLPVPAIAALLVMAAILLA
;
A
#
# COMPACT_ATOMS: atom_id res chain seq x y z
N MET A 1 -4.57 -35.12 -11.38
CA MET A 1 -4.35 -34.07 -10.33
C MET A 1 -2.99 -33.44 -10.63
N ARG A 2 -2.95 -32.16 -11.06
CA ARG A 2 -1.67 -31.47 -11.25
C ARG A 2 -1.04 -31.25 -9.87
N GLU A 3 0.20 -31.70 -9.69
CA GLU A 3 0.95 -31.55 -8.45
C GLU A 3 0.86 -30.12 -7.91
N LYS A 4 0.56 -30.01 -6.62
CA LYS A 4 0.53 -28.73 -5.88
C LYS A 4 1.98 -28.28 -5.60
N SER A 5 2.71 -27.91 -6.63
CA SER A 5 4.14 -27.61 -6.54
C SER A 5 4.37 -26.16 -6.10
N VAL A 6 5.15 -25.99 -5.03
CA VAL A 6 5.63 -24.70 -4.52
C VAL A 6 6.41 -23.95 -5.62
N GLY A 7 7.21 -24.67 -6.43
CA GLY A 7 7.94 -24.09 -7.55
C GLY A 7 7.04 -23.52 -8.66
N GLN A 8 5.89 -24.15 -8.94
CA GLN A 8 4.92 -23.58 -9.88
C GLN A 8 4.33 -22.26 -9.36
N VAL A 9 4.04 -22.18 -8.07
CA VAL A 9 3.56 -20.93 -7.46
C VAL A 9 4.63 -19.86 -7.63
N PHE A 10 5.88 -20.14 -7.29
CA PHE A 10 6.98 -19.19 -7.41
C PHE A 10 7.11 -18.66 -8.85
N ILE A 11 7.18 -19.53 -9.86
CA ILE A 11 7.36 -19.14 -11.26
C ILE A 11 6.19 -18.26 -11.75
N GLN A 12 4.94 -18.63 -11.43
CA GLN A 12 3.78 -17.83 -11.85
C GLN A 12 3.79 -16.44 -11.21
N PHE A 13 4.12 -16.35 -9.92
CA PHE A 13 4.20 -15.06 -9.22
C PHE A 13 5.43 -14.24 -9.61
N LEU A 14 6.55 -14.87 -9.92
CA LEU A 14 7.73 -14.20 -10.46
C LEU A 14 7.42 -13.55 -11.82
N TRP A 15 6.78 -14.30 -12.71
CA TRP A 15 6.32 -13.76 -14.00
C TRP A 15 5.37 -12.57 -13.81
N LEU A 16 4.39 -12.70 -12.91
CA LEU A 16 3.49 -11.60 -12.58
C LEU A 16 4.22 -10.42 -11.96
N GLY A 17 5.21 -10.67 -11.09
CA GLY A 17 6.07 -9.64 -10.53
C GLY A 17 6.84 -8.83 -11.59
N CYS A 18 7.19 -9.45 -12.72
CA CYS A 18 7.88 -8.78 -13.83
C CYS A 18 6.96 -7.95 -14.74
N ILE A 19 5.65 -8.28 -14.82
CA ILE A 19 4.75 -7.68 -15.81
C ILE A 19 3.60 -6.87 -15.21
N SER A 20 3.37 -6.96 -13.90
CA SER A 20 2.22 -6.31 -13.26
C SER A 20 2.50 -4.86 -12.92
N PHE A 21 2.27 -3.98 -13.87
CA PHE A 21 2.24 -2.53 -13.68
C PHE A 21 0.83 -2.03 -13.33
N GLY A 22 0.72 -0.85 -12.70
CA GLY A 22 -0.55 -0.15 -12.50
C GLY A 22 -1.19 -0.35 -11.13
N GLY A 23 -0.42 -0.81 -10.16
CA GLY A 23 -0.81 -0.84 -8.75
C GLY A 23 -1.87 -1.90 -8.38
N PRO A 24 -2.45 -1.83 -7.17
CA PRO A 24 -3.26 -2.92 -6.60
C PRO A 24 -4.46 -3.34 -7.44
N ALA A 25 -5.16 -2.40 -8.07
CA ALA A 25 -6.33 -2.70 -8.90
C ALA A 25 -5.96 -3.50 -10.16
N ALA A 26 -4.84 -3.14 -10.81
CA ALA A 26 -4.33 -3.88 -11.96
C ALA A 26 -3.88 -5.29 -11.56
N HIS A 27 -3.19 -5.42 -10.41
CA HIS A 27 -2.75 -6.72 -9.88
C HIS A 27 -3.91 -7.68 -9.67
N ILE A 28 -5.02 -7.22 -9.11
CA ILE A 28 -6.25 -8.03 -8.96
C ILE A 28 -6.72 -8.55 -10.30
N GLY A 29 -6.72 -7.71 -11.33
CA GLY A 29 -7.07 -8.11 -12.70
C GLY A 29 -6.11 -9.18 -13.28
N TYR A 30 -4.80 -9.02 -13.09
CA TYR A 30 -3.81 -10.03 -13.49
C TYR A 30 -4.01 -11.36 -12.76
N PHE A 31 -4.26 -11.31 -11.45
CA PHE A 31 -4.49 -12.52 -10.65
C PHE A 31 -5.79 -13.25 -11.05
N LEU A 32 -6.88 -12.50 -11.28
CA LEU A 32 -8.14 -13.07 -11.75
C LEU A 32 -7.93 -13.82 -13.10
N ARG A 33 -7.30 -13.16 -14.08
CA ARG A 33 -7.02 -13.77 -15.38
C ARG A 33 -6.13 -15.00 -15.26
N THR A 34 -5.08 -14.91 -14.44
CA THR A 34 -4.09 -15.99 -14.33
C THR A 34 -4.62 -17.17 -13.52
N PHE A 35 -5.12 -16.93 -12.30
CA PHE A 35 -5.41 -18.01 -11.36
C PHE A 35 -6.83 -18.55 -11.42
N VAL A 36 -7.78 -17.76 -11.92
CA VAL A 36 -9.17 -18.22 -12.12
C VAL A 36 -9.38 -18.65 -13.57
N GLN A 37 -9.14 -17.74 -14.54
CA GLN A 37 -9.54 -17.97 -15.93
C GLN A 37 -8.58 -18.92 -16.66
N ARG A 38 -7.24 -18.74 -16.50
CA ARG A 38 -6.23 -19.51 -17.24
C ARG A 38 -5.82 -20.80 -16.55
N LEU A 39 -5.50 -20.75 -15.25
CA LEU A 39 -4.95 -21.89 -14.51
C LEU A 39 -5.99 -22.69 -13.74
N GLY A 40 -7.16 -22.11 -13.44
CA GLY A 40 -8.23 -22.77 -12.69
C GLY A 40 -7.79 -23.21 -11.29
N TRP A 41 -6.90 -22.43 -10.63
CA TRP A 41 -6.48 -22.74 -9.25
C TRP A 41 -7.57 -22.41 -8.24
N LEU A 42 -8.44 -21.47 -8.58
CA LEU A 42 -9.56 -20.97 -7.76
C LEU A 42 -10.80 -20.84 -8.64
N THR A 43 -11.95 -21.03 -8.04
CA THR A 43 -13.22 -20.60 -8.62
C THR A 43 -13.36 -19.08 -8.48
N GLN A 44 -14.24 -18.48 -9.28
CA GLN A 44 -14.53 -17.05 -9.18
C GLN A 44 -15.07 -16.65 -7.80
N ALA A 45 -15.87 -17.52 -7.17
CA ALA A 45 -16.41 -17.28 -5.82
C ALA A 45 -15.32 -17.33 -4.75
N GLU A 46 -14.39 -18.28 -4.82
CA GLU A 46 -13.24 -18.35 -3.91
C GLU A 46 -12.34 -17.12 -4.04
N PHE A 47 -12.04 -16.72 -5.29
CA PHE A 47 -11.26 -15.51 -5.57
C PHE A 47 -11.92 -14.26 -5.00
N ALA A 48 -13.21 -14.06 -5.24
CA ALA A 48 -13.97 -12.92 -4.71
C ALA A 48 -13.96 -12.89 -3.18
N ARG A 49 -14.04 -14.07 -2.54
CA ARG A 49 -13.99 -14.20 -1.08
C ARG A 49 -12.61 -13.81 -0.53
N LEU A 50 -11.53 -14.30 -1.12
CA LEU A 50 -10.16 -13.94 -0.71
C LEU A 50 -9.89 -12.44 -0.94
N LEU A 51 -10.35 -11.90 -2.07
CA LEU A 51 -10.22 -10.49 -2.38
C LEU A 51 -10.92 -9.61 -1.34
N ALA A 52 -12.18 -9.93 -1.00
CA ALA A 52 -12.94 -9.20 0.01
C ALA A 52 -12.23 -9.20 1.38
N LEU A 53 -11.66 -10.32 1.80
CA LEU A 53 -10.86 -10.42 3.02
C LEU A 53 -9.65 -9.49 2.98
N CYS A 54 -8.85 -9.54 1.88
CA CYS A 54 -7.65 -8.74 1.74
C CYS A 54 -7.92 -7.24 1.62
N GLN A 55 -9.08 -6.83 1.15
CA GLN A 55 -9.48 -5.42 1.08
C GLN A 55 -9.94 -4.84 2.42
N LEU A 56 -10.27 -5.69 3.37
CA LEU A 56 -10.76 -5.30 4.69
C LEU A 56 -9.67 -5.29 5.76
N LEU A 57 -8.68 -6.16 5.62
CA LEU A 57 -7.57 -6.22 6.55
C LEU A 57 -6.56 -5.10 6.25
N PRO A 58 -5.88 -4.58 7.29
CA PRO A 58 -4.75 -3.70 7.05
C PRO A 58 -3.62 -4.45 6.36
N GLY A 59 -2.87 -3.72 5.52
CA GLY A 59 -1.74 -4.26 4.78
C GLY A 59 -1.89 -4.16 3.26
N PRO A 60 -0.88 -4.65 2.52
CA PRO A 60 -0.83 -4.58 1.06
C PRO A 60 -1.79 -5.58 0.41
N ALA A 61 -3.04 -5.17 0.15
CA ALA A 61 -4.15 -6.03 -0.29
C ALA A 61 -3.80 -6.94 -1.48
N SER A 62 -3.08 -6.44 -2.50
CA SER A 62 -2.66 -7.28 -3.64
C SER A 62 -1.66 -8.36 -3.24
N SER A 63 -0.69 -8.05 -2.38
CA SER A 63 0.28 -9.02 -1.88
C SER A 63 -0.36 -10.01 -0.90
N GLN A 64 -1.30 -9.55 -0.07
CA GLN A 64 -2.12 -10.42 0.78
C GLN A 64 -2.94 -11.40 -0.07
N LEU A 65 -3.54 -10.93 -1.17
CA LEU A 65 -4.27 -11.79 -2.09
C LEU A 65 -3.35 -12.82 -2.76
N GLY A 66 -2.16 -12.40 -3.21
CA GLY A 66 -1.14 -13.32 -3.74
C GLY A 66 -0.72 -14.38 -2.72
N PHE A 67 -0.46 -13.96 -1.48
CA PHE A 67 -0.14 -14.86 -0.36
C PHE A 67 -1.28 -15.86 -0.08
N ALA A 68 -2.54 -15.40 -0.09
CA ALA A 68 -3.71 -16.25 0.11
C ALA A 68 -3.90 -17.27 -1.03
N ILE A 69 -3.69 -16.86 -2.29
CA ILE A 69 -3.73 -17.75 -3.46
C ILE A 69 -2.62 -18.80 -3.36
N GLY A 70 -1.40 -18.39 -3.04
CA GLY A 70 -0.28 -19.31 -2.85
C GLY A 70 -0.54 -20.31 -1.73
N ARG A 71 -1.10 -19.85 -0.60
CA ARG A 71 -1.52 -20.70 0.52
C ARG A 71 -2.59 -21.72 0.11
N HIS A 72 -3.59 -21.28 -0.63
CA HIS A 72 -4.66 -22.16 -1.14
C HIS A 72 -4.06 -23.26 -2.04
N ARG A 73 -3.06 -22.92 -2.85
CA ARG A 73 -2.46 -23.84 -3.81
C ARG A 73 -1.47 -24.84 -3.20
N ALA A 74 -0.57 -24.39 -2.31
CA ALA A 74 0.54 -25.22 -1.82
C ALA A 74 0.89 -24.93 -0.33
N GLY A 75 -0.09 -24.57 0.50
CA GLY A 75 0.11 -24.32 1.92
C GLY A 75 1.04 -23.14 2.21
N LEU A 76 1.74 -23.18 3.36
CA LEU A 76 2.65 -22.10 3.78
C LEU A 76 3.80 -21.89 2.78
N GLY A 77 4.39 -22.96 2.26
CA GLY A 77 5.44 -22.86 1.24
C GLY A 77 4.96 -22.15 -0.03
N GLY A 78 3.71 -22.41 -0.45
CA GLY A 78 3.08 -21.69 -1.56
C GLY A 78 2.84 -20.21 -1.26
N ALA A 79 2.41 -19.87 -0.05
CA ALA A 79 2.19 -18.50 0.38
C ALA A 79 3.49 -17.67 0.34
N LEU A 80 4.56 -18.20 0.94
CA LEU A 80 5.88 -17.57 0.93
C LEU A 80 6.47 -17.45 -0.48
N SER A 81 6.33 -18.50 -1.29
CA SER A 81 6.77 -18.49 -2.69
C SER A 81 6.03 -17.46 -3.54
N ALA A 82 4.72 -17.28 -3.31
CA ALA A 82 3.94 -16.24 -3.97
C ALA A 82 4.43 -14.85 -3.59
N PHE A 83 4.67 -14.60 -2.31
CA PHE A 83 5.20 -13.33 -1.82
C PHE A 83 6.58 -13.03 -2.41
N VAL A 84 7.53 -13.97 -2.28
CA VAL A 84 8.90 -13.78 -2.78
C VAL A 84 8.89 -13.60 -4.29
N GLY A 85 8.19 -14.47 -5.04
CA GLY A 85 8.14 -14.37 -6.50
C GLY A 85 7.57 -13.04 -6.98
N PHE A 86 6.46 -12.57 -6.38
CA PHE A 86 5.81 -11.32 -6.80
C PHE A 86 6.60 -10.07 -6.42
N THR A 87 7.37 -10.13 -5.33
CA THR A 87 8.08 -8.98 -4.76
C THR A 87 9.51 -8.86 -5.28
N LEU A 88 10.16 -9.99 -5.60
CA LEU A 88 11.58 -10.04 -5.95
C LEU A 88 11.98 -9.12 -7.12
N PRO A 89 11.25 -9.02 -8.24
CA PRO A 89 11.65 -8.13 -9.33
C PRO A 89 11.71 -6.67 -8.90
N SER A 90 10.65 -6.16 -8.26
CA SER A 90 10.62 -4.78 -7.76
C SER A 90 11.61 -4.53 -6.63
N PHE A 91 11.84 -5.51 -5.75
CA PHE A 91 12.87 -5.44 -4.72
C PHE A 91 14.26 -5.20 -5.33
N LEU A 92 14.65 -6.00 -6.32
CA LEU A 92 15.96 -5.87 -6.96
C LEU A 92 16.11 -4.54 -7.71
N LEU A 93 15.06 -4.11 -8.43
CA LEU A 93 15.08 -2.84 -9.16
C LEU A 93 15.18 -1.64 -8.22
N LEU A 94 14.43 -1.64 -7.12
CA LEU A 94 14.43 -0.52 -6.16
C LEU A 94 15.70 -0.51 -5.30
N LEU A 95 16.27 -1.66 -4.96
CA LEU A 95 17.57 -1.73 -4.30
C LEU A 95 18.67 -1.20 -5.22
N ALA A 96 18.68 -1.61 -6.49
CA ALA A 96 19.65 -1.10 -7.47
C ALA A 96 19.52 0.41 -7.68
N ALA A 97 18.28 0.94 -7.73
CA ALA A 97 18.03 2.37 -7.81
C ALA A 97 18.51 3.13 -6.56
N ALA A 98 18.27 2.57 -5.35
CA ALA A 98 18.73 3.18 -4.10
C ALA A 98 20.24 3.32 -4.03
N ILE A 99 20.97 2.27 -4.44
CA ILE A 99 22.43 2.27 -4.46
C ILE A 99 22.97 3.16 -5.60
N GLY A 100 22.39 3.04 -6.80
CA GLY A 100 22.86 3.76 -8.00
C GLY A 100 22.66 5.27 -7.90
N ILE A 101 21.50 5.74 -7.45
CA ILE A 101 21.23 7.18 -7.30
C ILE A 101 22.19 7.80 -6.27
N GLY A 102 22.50 7.09 -5.17
CA GLY A 102 23.43 7.58 -4.17
C GLY A 102 24.87 7.75 -4.68
N GLN A 103 25.27 7.01 -5.73
CA GLN A 103 26.61 7.08 -6.33
C GLN A 103 26.75 8.14 -7.44
N LEU A 104 25.64 8.58 -8.05
CA LEU A 104 25.70 9.50 -9.19
C LEU A 104 26.07 10.95 -8.84
N GLY A 105 26.08 11.32 -7.55
CA GLY A 105 26.33 12.69 -7.09
C GLY A 105 25.27 13.68 -7.56
N SER A 106 25.42 14.97 -7.20
CA SER A 106 24.56 16.05 -7.70
C SER A 106 24.91 16.39 -9.13
N ASN A 107 23.97 16.26 -10.06
CA ASN A 107 24.10 16.60 -11.48
C ASN A 107 22.80 17.24 -11.93
N LEU A 108 22.89 18.34 -12.70
CA LEU A 108 21.73 19.08 -13.19
C LEU A 108 20.67 18.17 -13.86
N TRP A 109 21.13 17.22 -14.67
CA TRP A 109 20.25 16.27 -15.35
C TRP A 109 19.54 15.31 -14.40
N LEU A 110 20.25 14.87 -13.36
CA LEU A 110 19.68 13.99 -12.32
C LEU A 110 18.64 14.77 -11.51
N ASP A 111 18.97 16.00 -11.09
CA ASP A 111 18.04 16.83 -10.31
C ASP A 111 16.77 17.16 -11.12
N ALA A 112 16.91 17.45 -12.41
CA ALA A 112 15.77 17.64 -13.31
C ALA A 112 14.94 16.37 -13.45
N ALA A 113 15.58 15.22 -13.63
CA ALA A 113 14.87 13.93 -13.70
C ALA A 113 14.12 13.62 -12.39
N LEU A 114 14.75 13.85 -11.24
CA LEU A 114 14.13 13.67 -9.92
C LEU A 114 12.95 14.65 -9.72
N HIS A 115 13.05 15.88 -10.25
CA HIS A 115 11.93 16.83 -10.23
C HIS A 115 10.76 16.32 -11.08
N GLY A 116 11.00 15.79 -12.28
CA GLY A 116 9.97 15.13 -13.10
C GLY A 116 9.29 13.97 -12.39
N LEU A 117 10.05 13.20 -11.58
CA LEU A 117 9.48 12.13 -10.76
C LEU A 117 8.62 12.67 -9.60
N LYS A 118 8.94 13.82 -9.00
CA LYS A 118 8.07 14.46 -8.00
C LYS A 118 6.74 14.91 -8.61
N LEU A 119 6.75 15.45 -9.84
CA LEU A 119 5.52 15.76 -10.57
C LEU A 119 4.68 14.50 -10.83
N LEU A 120 5.32 13.38 -11.16
CA LEU A 120 4.61 12.10 -11.27
C LEU A 120 3.96 11.71 -9.95
N ALA A 121 4.68 11.81 -8.82
CA ALA A 121 4.13 11.53 -7.50
C ALA A 121 2.88 12.36 -7.23
N LEU A 122 2.92 13.66 -7.52
CA LEU A 122 1.77 14.57 -7.38
C LEU A 122 0.56 14.08 -8.17
N ILE A 123 0.75 13.72 -9.43
CA ILE A 123 -0.31 13.26 -10.33
C ILE A 123 -0.94 11.97 -9.81
N VAL A 124 -0.11 11.01 -9.42
CA VAL A 124 -0.58 9.70 -8.97
C VAL A 124 -1.29 9.79 -7.60
N VAL A 125 -0.77 10.61 -6.67
CA VAL A 125 -1.43 10.82 -5.37
C VAL A 125 -2.76 11.56 -5.56
N ALA A 126 -2.83 12.58 -6.43
CA ALA A 126 -4.07 13.28 -6.73
C ALA A 126 -5.14 12.34 -7.34
N ASP A 127 -4.74 11.45 -8.26
CA ASP A 127 -5.65 10.44 -8.83
C ASP A 127 -6.11 9.44 -7.75
N ALA A 128 -5.20 9.03 -6.85
CA ALA A 128 -5.53 8.15 -5.73
C ALA A 128 -6.54 8.79 -4.78
N VAL A 129 -6.36 10.05 -4.38
CA VAL A 129 -7.31 10.80 -3.55
C VAL A 129 -8.69 10.82 -4.20
N LEU A 130 -8.78 11.18 -5.48
CA LEU A 130 -10.06 11.22 -6.20
C LEU A 130 -10.72 9.85 -6.32
N THR A 131 -9.94 8.82 -6.58
CA THR A 131 -10.46 7.46 -6.73
C THR A 131 -10.95 6.91 -5.40
N MET A 132 -10.14 7.05 -4.35
CA MET A 132 -10.48 6.56 -3.01
C MET A 132 -11.62 7.38 -2.36
N SER A 133 -11.70 8.70 -2.60
CA SER A 133 -12.81 9.52 -2.09
C SER A 133 -14.14 9.07 -2.68
N ARG A 134 -14.20 8.74 -3.96
CA ARG A 134 -15.41 8.20 -4.61
C ARG A 134 -15.78 6.81 -4.08
N GLN A 135 -14.79 6.00 -3.73
CA GLN A 135 -15.00 4.63 -3.25
C GLN A 135 -15.41 4.58 -1.77
N PHE A 136 -14.76 5.37 -0.91
CA PHE A 136 -14.89 5.26 0.54
C PHE A 136 -15.62 6.42 1.21
N CYS A 137 -15.81 7.55 0.52
CA CYS A 137 -16.45 8.75 1.05
C CYS A 137 -17.76 9.06 0.32
N ALA A 138 -18.66 8.06 0.22
CA ALA A 138 -19.92 8.18 -0.51
C ALA A 138 -21.02 8.94 0.25
N THR A 139 -20.92 9.08 1.58
CA THR A 139 -21.92 9.74 2.43
C THR A 139 -21.38 11.04 3.02
N GLY A 140 -22.25 11.99 3.37
CA GLY A 140 -21.86 13.26 4.01
C GLY A 140 -21.03 13.02 5.28
N MET A 141 -21.31 11.97 6.06
CA MET A 141 -20.55 11.62 7.25
C MET A 141 -19.12 11.18 6.89
N THR A 142 -18.93 10.29 5.91
CA THR A 142 -17.62 9.83 5.50
C THR A 142 -16.81 10.93 4.80
N GLN A 143 -17.47 11.83 4.06
CA GLN A 143 -16.86 13.05 3.52
C GLN A 143 -16.41 13.99 4.64
N GLY A 144 -17.25 14.21 5.65
CA GLY A 144 -16.89 14.98 6.83
C GLY A 144 -15.68 14.41 7.57
N ILE A 145 -15.63 13.09 7.78
CA ILE A 145 -14.47 12.42 8.38
C ILE A 145 -13.19 12.66 7.55
N MET A 146 -13.25 12.51 6.22
CA MET A 146 -12.12 12.77 5.32
C MET A 146 -11.61 14.21 5.49
N VAL A 147 -12.51 15.21 5.43
CA VAL A 147 -12.13 16.63 5.52
C VAL A 147 -11.57 16.98 6.90
N VAL A 148 -12.24 16.53 7.98
CA VAL A 148 -11.78 16.78 9.35
C VAL A 148 -10.42 16.13 9.60
N THR A 149 -10.19 14.93 9.09
CA THR A 149 -8.90 14.25 9.21
C THR A 149 -7.79 15.02 8.50
N ALA A 150 -8.03 15.47 7.26
CA ALA A 150 -7.06 16.28 6.53
C ALA A 150 -6.78 17.62 7.26
N ALA A 151 -7.82 18.32 7.70
CA ALA A 151 -7.69 19.57 8.43
C ALA A 151 -6.92 19.41 9.74
N ALA A 152 -7.21 18.35 10.51
CA ALA A 152 -6.50 18.07 11.76
C ALA A 152 -5.00 17.86 11.53
N LEU A 153 -4.62 17.16 10.44
CA LEU A 153 -3.22 16.91 10.10
C LEU A 153 -2.50 18.14 9.55
N TRP A 154 -3.20 19.03 8.85
CA TRP A 154 -2.62 20.31 8.45
C TRP A 154 -2.42 21.26 9.64
N TRP A 155 -3.29 21.15 10.65
CA TRP A 155 -3.17 21.94 11.88
C TRP A 155 -2.09 21.40 12.82
N GLN A 156 -2.10 20.11 13.08
CA GLN A 156 -1.19 19.41 13.98
C GLN A 156 -0.71 18.11 13.34
N PRO A 157 0.37 18.13 12.52
CA PRO A 157 0.94 16.92 11.97
C PRO A 157 1.49 16.05 13.11
N GLY A 158 1.50 14.74 12.91
CA GLY A 158 2.09 13.80 13.85
C GLY A 158 1.34 12.48 13.97
N LEU A 159 2.06 11.44 14.36
CA LEU A 159 1.54 10.08 14.51
C LEU A 159 0.33 10.03 15.47
N MET A 160 0.38 10.80 16.56
CA MET A 160 -0.71 10.82 17.54
C MET A 160 -2.01 11.33 16.91
N THR A 161 -1.94 12.41 16.14
CA THR A 161 -3.11 12.95 15.40
C THR A 161 -3.65 11.93 14.41
N GLN A 162 -2.78 11.23 13.66
CA GLN A 162 -3.20 10.17 12.74
C GLN A 162 -3.96 9.06 13.47
N LEU A 163 -3.39 8.54 14.58
CA LEU A 163 -4.01 7.48 15.37
C LEU A 163 -5.35 7.92 15.98
N LEU A 164 -5.42 9.14 16.52
CA LEU A 164 -6.66 9.68 17.07
C LEU A 164 -7.74 9.85 16.02
N MET A 165 -7.40 10.32 14.80
CA MET A 165 -8.35 10.45 13.70
C MET A 165 -8.85 9.07 13.23
N LEU A 166 -7.96 8.09 13.09
CA LEU A 166 -8.35 6.71 12.73
C LEU A 166 -9.26 6.08 13.79
N ALA A 167 -8.89 6.19 15.06
CA ALA A 167 -9.68 5.65 16.18
C ALA A 167 -11.03 6.35 16.32
N GLY A 168 -11.05 7.69 16.25
CA GLY A 168 -12.28 8.51 16.30
C GLY A 168 -13.22 8.17 15.17
N ALA A 169 -12.74 8.09 13.94
CA ALA A 169 -13.51 7.71 12.76
C ALA A 169 -14.11 6.30 12.89
N ALA A 170 -13.30 5.34 13.36
CA ALA A 170 -13.77 3.99 13.65
C ALA A 170 -14.92 3.98 14.66
N LEU A 171 -14.76 4.71 15.76
CA LEU A 171 -15.77 4.79 16.83
C LEU A 171 -17.06 5.48 16.37
N ILE A 172 -16.95 6.58 15.63
CA ILE A 172 -18.12 7.34 15.11
C ILE A 172 -18.93 6.43 14.18
N CYS A 173 -18.29 5.83 13.18
CA CYS A 173 -18.99 4.97 12.22
C CYS A 173 -19.49 3.66 12.85
N ALA A 174 -18.78 3.07 13.81
CA ALA A 174 -19.24 1.90 14.55
C ALA A 174 -20.52 2.19 15.36
N ARG A 175 -20.68 3.43 15.87
CA ARG A 175 -21.89 3.85 16.61
C ARG A 175 -23.04 4.20 15.68
N SER A 176 -22.77 4.85 14.56
CA SER A 176 -23.79 5.24 13.57
C SER A 176 -24.52 4.05 12.97
N GLN A 177 -23.84 2.93 12.80
CA GLN A 177 -24.43 1.70 12.24
C GLN A 177 -25.38 0.96 13.21
N ARG A 178 -25.55 1.43 14.44
CA ARG A 178 -26.49 0.83 15.41
C ARG A 178 -27.96 0.94 15.01
N GLY A 179 -28.31 1.92 14.13
CA GLY A 179 -29.68 2.19 13.71
C GLY A 179 -30.04 1.78 12.28
N ALA A 180 -29.04 1.48 11.45
CA ALA A 180 -29.26 1.11 10.05
C ALA A 180 -29.26 -0.41 9.91
N GLY A 181 -30.45 -1.00 9.81
CA GLY A 181 -30.64 -2.42 9.48
C GLY A 181 -30.22 -2.81 8.06
N SER A 182 -29.29 -2.09 7.47
CA SER A 182 -28.77 -2.36 6.14
C SER A 182 -27.74 -3.48 6.22
N ARG A 183 -28.18 -4.72 5.96
CA ARG A 183 -27.27 -5.80 5.60
C ARG A 183 -26.37 -5.30 4.46
N PRO A 184 -25.03 -5.40 4.58
CA PRO A 184 -24.18 -5.27 3.40
C PRO A 184 -24.71 -6.25 2.36
N ALA A 185 -24.81 -5.82 1.11
CA ALA A 185 -25.17 -6.67 -0.03
C ALA A 185 -24.01 -7.65 -0.36
N THR A 186 -23.52 -8.37 0.65
CA THR A 186 -22.73 -9.56 0.46
C THR A 186 -23.72 -10.69 0.24
N ALA A 187 -23.75 -11.20 -1.00
CA ALA A 187 -24.48 -12.38 -1.39
C ALA A 187 -24.50 -13.41 -0.24
N GLU A 188 -25.62 -14.11 -0.10
CA GLU A 188 -25.83 -15.21 0.84
C GLU A 188 -24.69 -16.24 0.73
N LEU A 189 -23.61 -15.97 1.45
CA LEU A 189 -22.52 -16.93 1.59
C LEU A 189 -22.97 -17.96 2.63
N PRO A 190 -22.85 -19.26 2.34
CA PRO A 190 -23.20 -20.31 3.30
C PRO A 190 -22.54 -20.00 4.64
N ALA A 191 -23.29 -20.13 5.72
CA ALA A 191 -22.78 -19.95 7.08
C ALA A 191 -21.58 -20.87 7.29
N ALA A 192 -20.39 -20.32 7.19
CA ALA A 192 -19.17 -21.05 7.53
C ALA A 192 -19.27 -21.45 9.01
N ALA A 193 -18.93 -22.70 9.32
CA ALA A 193 -18.86 -23.18 10.69
C ALA A 193 -18.09 -22.19 11.57
N ALA A 194 -18.54 -21.97 12.79
CA ALA A 194 -17.92 -21.03 13.74
C ALA A 194 -16.45 -21.41 13.93
N SER A 195 -15.56 -20.69 13.25
CA SER A 195 -14.11 -20.87 13.40
C SER A 195 -13.53 -19.72 14.23
N GLN A 196 -12.60 -20.12 15.11
CA GLN A 196 -11.90 -19.15 15.95
C GLN A 196 -10.71 -18.54 15.22
N PRO A 197 -10.30 -17.31 15.57
CA PRO A 197 -9.06 -16.73 15.06
C PRO A 197 -7.86 -17.59 15.50
N HIS A 198 -6.82 -17.59 14.69
CA HIS A 198 -5.57 -18.26 15.08
C HIS A 198 -4.81 -17.38 16.10
N TRP A 199 -5.14 -17.55 17.37
CA TRP A 199 -4.62 -16.75 18.49
C TRP A 199 -3.10 -16.63 18.56
N PRO A 200 -2.30 -17.69 18.32
CA PRO A 200 -0.84 -17.58 18.36
C PRO A 200 -0.30 -16.55 17.36
N THR A 201 -0.86 -16.52 16.15
CA THR A 201 -0.44 -15.54 15.12
C THR A 201 -0.90 -14.12 15.48
N LEU A 202 -2.08 -13.96 16.07
CA LEU A 202 -2.58 -12.67 16.52
C LEU A 202 -1.77 -12.13 17.70
N LEU A 203 -1.37 -13.01 18.63
CA LEU A 203 -0.46 -12.66 19.72
C LEU A 203 0.92 -12.27 19.21
N LEU A 204 1.47 -13.01 18.23
CA LEU A 204 2.73 -12.65 17.59
C LEU A 204 2.65 -11.27 16.93
N PHE A 205 1.55 -10.98 16.21
CA PHE A 205 1.32 -9.63 15.65
C PHE A 205 1.37 -8.54 16.73
N GLY A 206 0.66 -8.76 17.86
CA GLY A 206 0.62 -7.81 18.98
C GLY A 206 1.96 -7.65 19.69
N ILE A 207 2.67 -8.75 19.92
CA ILE A 207 4.00 -8.75 20.54
C ILE A 207 5.00 -7.97 19.67
N LEU A 208 4.98 -8.19 18.35
CA LEU A 208 5.84 -7.45 17.43
C LEU A 208 5.45 -5.97 17.37
N PHE A 209 4.15 -5.65 17.35
CA PHE A 209 3.66 -4.27 17.29
C PHE A 209 4.10 -3.44 18.52
N ILE A 210 4.08 -4.05 19.71
CA ILE A 210 4.45 -3.38 20.97
C ILE A 210 5.96 -3.53 21.26
N GLY A 211 6.54 -4.69 20.97
CA GLY A 211 7.90 -5.03 21.37
C GLY A 211 8.98 -4.46 20.47
N LEU A 212 8.75 -4.38 19.15
CA LEU A 212 9.75 -3.84 18.22
C LEU A 212 10.19 -2.40 18.56
N PRO A 213 9.30 -1.47 18.93
CA PRO A 213 9.71 -0.12 19.34
C PRO A 213 10.60 -0.07 20.58
N LEU A 214 10.62 -1.13 21.38
CA LEU A 214 11.46 -1.22 22.60
C LEU A 214 12.90 -1.64 22.27
N LEU A 215 13.17 -2.06 21.03
CA LEU A 215 14.51 -2.37 20.57
C LEU A 215 15.27 -1.05 20.32
N GLY A 216 16.20 -0.70 21.20
CA GLY A 216 16.95 0.56 21.14
C GLY A 216 18.00 0.66 20.03
N SER A 217 18.12 -0.34 19.13
CA SER A 217 19.08 -0.30 18.02
C SER A 217 18.52 0.43 16.80
N PRO A 218 19.35 1.09 15.97
CA PRO A 218 18.89 1.76 14.74
C PRO A 218 18.13 0.83 13.79
N LEU A 219 18.58 -0.40 13.63
CA LEU A 219 17.89 -1.42 12.83
C LEU A 219 16.57 -1.84 13.46
N GLY A 220 16.53 -1.95 14.80
CA GLY A 220 15.30 -2.25 15.54
C GLY A 220 14.24 -1.16 15.36
N GLN A 221 14.63 0.09 15.41
CA GLN A 221 13.76 1.24 15.13
C GLN A 221 13.22 1.21 13.70
N LEU A 222 14.09 0.99 12.70
CA LEU A 222 13.70 0.84 11.31
C LEU A 222 12.63 -0.25 11.16
N VAL A 223 12.87 -1.45 11.72
CA VAL A 223 11.91 -2.55 11.65
C VAL A 223 10.59 -2.18 12.34
N ALA A 224 10.64 -1.50 13.49
CA ALA A 224 9.46 -1.04 14.23
C ALA A 224 8.60 -0.06 13.40
N ASP A 225 9.23 0.91 12.78
CA ASP A 225 8.56 1.95 12.01
C ASP A 225 7.87 1.38 10.75
N PHE A 226 8.56 0.51 10.01
CA PHE A 226 7.96 -0.15 8.85
C PHE A 226 6.88 -1.17 9.26
N TYR A 227 7.06 -1.91 10.35
CA TYR A 227 6.04 -2.82 10.86
C TYR A 227 4.77 -2.07 11.30
N ARG A 228 4.94 -0.94 12.01
CA ARG A 228 3.84 -0.08 12.43
C ARG A 228 3.11 0.50 11.22
N ALA A 229 3.84 1.05 10.25
CA ALA A 229 3.25 1.55 9.02
C ALA A 229 2.45 0.45 8.30
N GLY A 230 3.02 -0.75 8.11
CA GLY A 230 2.33 -1.89 7.49
C GLY A 230 1.08 -2.35 8.24
N SER A 231 1.06 -2.19 9.57
CA SER A 231 -0.10 -2.53 10.44
C SER A 231 -1.26 -1.54 10.29
N LEU A 232 -1.01 -0.32 9.84
CA LEU A 232 -1.98 0.77 9.78
C LEU A 232 -2.45 1.10 8.37
N VAL A 233 -1.91 0.44 7.35
CA VAL A 233 -2.33 0.67 5.97
C VAL A 233 -3.68 0.02 5.70
N PHE A 234 -4.70 0.83 5.43
CA PHE A 234 -6.03 0.40 5.01
C PHE A 234 -6.37 1.01 3.63
N GLY A 235 -7.21 0.37 2.86
CA GLY A 235 -7.81 0.96 1.67
C GLY A 235 -6.97 1.04 0.40
N GLY A 236 -5.66 0.74 0.44
CA GLY A 236 -4.85 0.72 -0.78
C GLY A 236 -3.37 1.08 -0.61
N GLY A 237 -2.60 0.87 -1.69
CA GLY A 237 -1.14 1.04 -1.66
C GLY A 237 -0.66 2.48 -1.43
N HIS A 238 -1.42 3.47 -1.88
CA HIS A 238 -1.03 4.88 -1.77
C HIS A 238 -1.04 5.40 -0.33
N VAL A 239 -1.82 4.78 0.55
CA VAL A 239 -1.92 5.13 1.97
C VAL A 239 -0.62 4.88 2.74
N VAL A 240 0.25 4.05 2.23
CA VAL A 240 1.58 3.83 2.82
C VAL A 240 2.40 5.12 2.84
N LEU A 241 2.16 6.04 1.89
CA LEU A 241 2.91 7.30 1.77
C LEU A 241 2.81 8.16 3.03
N PRO A 242 1.62 8.62 3.50
CA PRO A 242 1.53 9.43 4.71
C PRO A 242 2.00 8.70 5.97
N LEU A 243 1.81 7.39 6.05
CA LEU A 243 2.23 6.61 7.22
C LEU A 243 3.75 6.48 7.31
N LEU A 244 4.42 6.21 6.18
CA LEU A 244 5.89 6.17 6.14
C LEU A 244 6.51 7.57 6.24
N GLN A 245 5.88 8.59 5.65
CA GLN A 245 6.33 9.97 5.79
C GLN A 245 6.42 10.38 7.27
N GLU A 246 5.42 10.03 8.05
CA GLU A 246 5.41 10.30 9.49
C GLU A 246 6.44 9.48 10.26
N SER A 247 6.62 8.21 9.89
CA SER A 247 7.51 7.30 10.62
C SER A 247 8.99 7.51 10.30
N VAL A 248 9.35 7.74 9.03
CA VAL A 248 10.75 7.78 8.57
C VAL A 248 11.12 9.07 7.84
N GLY A 249 10.17 9.95 7.57
CA GLY A 249 10.40 11.20 6.84
C GLY A 249 11.28 12.20 7.60
N HIS A 250 11.46 12.05 8.90
CA HIS A 250 12.37 12.87 9.71
C HIS A 250 13.84 12.50 9.51
N THR A 251 14.12 11.27 9.10
CA THR A 251 15.49 10.75 8.90
C THR A 251 15.94 10.89 7.46
N LEU A 252 15.00 10.82 6.52
CA LEU A 252 15.25 11.00 5.08
C LEU A 252 14.89 12.42 4.65
N ASN A 253 15.64 12.96 3.71
CA ASN A 253 15.20 14.20 3.08
C ASN A 253 13.96 13.94 2.20
N GLU A 254 13.14 14.97 2.02
CA GLU A 254 11.88 14.90 1.28
C GLU A 254 12.09 14.45 -0.18
N GLN A 255 13.21 14.84 -0.79
CA GLN A 255 13.56 14.44 -2.16
C GLN A 255 13.80 12.93 -2.26
N GLN A 256 14.57 12.34 -1.33
CA GLN A 256 14.80 10.90 -1.28
C GLN A 256 13.51 10.13 -1.08
N PHE A 257 12.64 10.60 -0.18
CA PHE A 257 11.37 9.95 0.10
C PHE A 257 10.45 9.92 -1.13
N LEU A 258 10.24 11.08 -1.77
CA LEU A 258 9.37 11.20 -2.95
C LEU A 258 9.96 10.53 -4.19
N THR A 259 11.28 10.51 -4.33
CA THR A 259 11.97 9.73 -5.37
C THR A 259 11.66 8.25 -5.21
N GLY A 260 11.81 7.70 -4.02
CA GLY A 260 11.47 6.29 -3.74
C GLY A 260 10.02 5.98 -4.04
N TYR A 261 9.09 6.87 -3.63
CA TYR A 261 7.67 6.71 -3.92
C TYR A 261 7.38 6.70 -5.43
N SER A 262 7.98 7.62 -6.18
CA SER A 262 7.80 7.70 -7.64
C SER A 262 8.38 6.48 -8.35
N LEU A 263 9.58 6.04 -7.96
CA LEU A 263 10.19 4.83 -8.49
C LEU A 263 9.34 3.59 -8.23
N ALA A 264 8.74 3.48 -7.05
CA ALA A 264 7.84 2.38 -6.72
C ALA A 264 6.58 2.34 -7.61
N GLN A 265 6.19 3.45 -8.23
CA GLN A 265 5.10 3.52 -9.22
C GLN A 265 5.54 3.07 -10.62
N LEU A 266 6.84 3.12 -10.91
CA LEU A 266 7.41 2.82 -12.23
C LEU A 266 7.83 1.36 -12.36
N VAL A 267 8.15 0.70 -11.27
CA VAL A 267 8.56 -0.70 -11.28
C VAL A 267 7.33 -1.62 -11.30
N PRO A 268 7.42 -2.78 -11.97
CA PRO A 268 6.37 -3.78 -11.89
C PRO A 268 6.37 -4.44 -10.51
N GLY A 269 5.21 -4.91 -10.05
CA GLY A 269 5.09 -5.59 -8.75
C GLY A 269 4.47 -4.73 -7.65
N PRO A 270 4.55 -5.16 -6.37
CA PRO A 270 3.84 -4.49 -5.29
C PRO A 270 4.43 -3.10 -5.01
N MET A 271 3.59 -2.06 -4.99
CA MET A 271 4.00 -0.69 -4.67
C MET A 271 4.63 -0.55 -3.27
N PHE A 272 4.32 -1.46 -2.37
CA PHE A 272 4.89 -1.52 -1.01
C PHE A 272 6.40 -1.83 -0.99
N THR A 273 6.98 -2.23 -2.10
CA THR A 273 8.43 -2.32 -2.27
C THR A 273 9.14 -0.97 -2.21
N LEU A 274 8.40 0.15 -2.13
CA LEU A 274 8.91 1.42 -1.63
C LEU A 274 9.76 1.23 -0.36
N ALA A 275 9.37 0.31 0.54
CA ALA A 275 10.15 -0.02 1.74
C ALA A 275 11.58 -0.46 1.42
N THR A 276 11.79 -1.15 0.30
CA THR A 276 13.12 -1.56 -0.15
C THR A 276 14.03 -0.36 -0.39
N TYR A 277 13.53 0.62 -1.13
CA TYR A 277 14.29 1.85 -1.43
C TYR A 277 14.56 2.65 -0.16
N LEU A 278 13.53 2.91 0.65
CA LEU A 278 13.67 3.69 1.87
C LEU A 278 14.57 2.98 2.89
N GLY A 279 14.42 1.67 3.07
CA GLY A 279 15.25 0.89 3.97
C GLY A 279 16.73 0.89 3.58
N ALA A 280 17.03 0.83 2.27
CA ALA A 280 18.39 0.96 1.76
C ALA A 280 18.99 2.35 2.03
N GLN A 281 18.19 3.41 1.88
CA GLN A 281 18.62 4.80 2.15
C GLN A 281 18.82 5.07 3.65
N LEU A 282 18.04 4.41 4.52
CA LEU A 282 18.15 4.55 5.98
C LEU A 282 19.34 3.78 6.57
N GLN A 283 19.88 2.80 5.83
CA GLN A 283 21.05 2.00 6.22
C GLN A 283 22.11 2.03 5.11
N PRO A 284 22.74 3.19 4.84
CA PRO A 284 23.64 3.35 3.69
C PRO A 284 24.91 2.48 3.79
N GLU A 285 25.34 2.11 4.99
CA GLU A 285 26.48 1.20 5.19
C GLU A 285 26.14 -0.26 4.85
N MET A 286 24.87 -0.65 5.03
CA MET A 286 24.38 -2.00 4.78
C MET A 286 23.04 -1.96 4.00
N PRO A 287 23.02 -1.45 2.75
CA PRO A 287 21.78 -1.15 2.01
C PRO A 287 20.90 -2.39 1.82
N LEU A 288 21.51 -3.55 1.58
CA LEU A 288 20.76 -4.81 1.42
C LEU A 288 20.05 -5.21 2.72
N LEU A 289 20.71 -5.05 3.87
CA LEU A 289 20.10 -5.38 5.17
C LEU A 289 18.95 -4.43 5.49
N GLY A 290 19.14 -3.13 5.27
CA GLY A 290 18.09 -2.12 5.43
C GLY A 290 16.89 -2.40 4.52
N ALA A 291 17.14 -2.67 3.24
CA ALA A 291 16.11 -3.01 2.26
C ALA A 291 15.30 -4.26 2.64
N LEU A 292 15.99 -5.34 3.01
CA LEU A 292 15.33 -6.60 3.41
C LEU A 292 14.51 -6.42 4.68
N SER A 293 15.09 -5.79 5.70
CA SER A 293 14.44 -5.57 6.99
C SER A 293 13.19 -4.70 6.85
N ALA A 294 13.28 -3.58 6.14
CA ALA A 294 12.17 -2.68 5.89
C ALA A 294 11.05 -3.37 5.08
N THR A 295 11.42 -4.09 4.02
CA THR A 295 10.45 -4.80 3.18
C THR A 295 9.72 -5.87 3.99
N LEU A 296 10.43 -6.74 4.68
CA LEU A 296 9.81 -7.79 5.49
C LEU A 296 8.94 -7.20 6.60
N ALA A 297 9.40 -6.15 7.28
CA ALA A 297 8.66 -5.49 8.34
C ALA A 297 7.35 -4.87 7.84
N LEU A 298 7.34 -4.23 6.66
CA LEU A 298 6.15 -3.60 6.11
C LEU A 298 5.08 -4.63 5.67
N PHE A 299 5.50 -5.78 5.14
CA PHE A 299 4.57 -6.80 4.66
C PHE A 299 4.08 -7.76 5.75
N ALA A 300 4.92 -8.05 6.75
CA ALA A 300 4.64 -9.07 7.76
C ALA A 300 3.31 -8.88 8.50
N PRO A 301 2.94 -7.69 9.01
CA PRO A 301 1.69 -7.50 9.75
C PRO A 301 0.46 -7.89 8.93
N GLY A 302 0.43 -7.53 7.64
CA GLY A 302 -0.66 -7.90 6.74
C GLY A 302 -0.82 -9.41 6.57
N PHE A 303 0.28 -10.15 6.49
CA PHE A 303 0.26 -11.61 6.38
C PHE A 303 -0.11 -12.30 7.69
N LEU A 304 0.38 -11.78 8.82
CA LEU A 304 0.01 -12.28 10.14
C LEU A 304 -1.48 -12.11 10.41
N LEU A 305 -2.03 -10.93 10.10
CA LEU A 305 -3.46 -10.68 10.25
C LEU A 305 -4.31 -11.52 9.30
N LEU A 306 -3.89 -11.66 8.04
CA LEU A 306 -4.57 -12.53 7.09
C LEU A 306 -4.61 -13.99 7.56
N TRP A 307 -3.51 -14.47 8.16
CA TRP A 307 -3.45 -15.82 8.72
C TRP A 307 -4.33 -15.96 9.97
N ALA A 308 -4.28 -14.98 10.86
CA ALA A 308 -5.00 -15.02 12.14
C ALA A 308 -6.52 -14.91 11.95
N VAL A 309 -6.98 -14.00 11.09
CA VAL A 309 -8.39 -13.63 10.95
C VAL A 309 -9.07 -14.38 9.80
N GLY A 310 -8.30 -14.88 8.83
CA GLY A 310 -8.83 -15.58 7.66
C GLY A 310 -9.90 -16.65 7.95
N PRO A 311 -9.79 -17.45 9.01
CA PRO A 311 -10.82 -18.43 9.35
C PRO A 311 -12.16 -17.84 9.83
N CYS A 312 -12.16 -16.69 10.50
CA CYS A 312 -13.34 -16.12 11.17
C CYS A 312 -13.85 -14.79 10.61
N TRP A 313 -13.21 -14.24 9.57
CA TRP A 313 -13.48 -12.90 9.07
C TRP A 313 -14.93 -12.65 8.62
N GLN A 314 -15.58 -13.66 8.04
CA GLN A 314 -16.98 -13.54 7.60
C GLN A 314 -17.94 -13.26 8.77
N GLN A 315 -17.69 -13.94 9.90
CA GLN A 315 -18.48 -13.74 11.11
C GLN A 315 -18.24 -12.35 11.73
N TRP A 316 -17.01 -11.85 11.63
CA TRP A 316 -16.66 -10.52 12.13
C TRP A 316 -17.31 -9.41 11.30
N LEU A 317 -17.30 -9.56 9.97
CA LEU A 317 -17.98 -8.61 9.08
C LEU A 317 -19.50 -8.62 9.16
N ALA A 318 -20.10 -9.72 9.53
CA ALA A 318 -21.53 -9.78 9.82
C ALA A 318 -21.94 -8.90 11.02
N ARG A 319 -20.95 -8.43 11.82
CA ARG A 319 -21.21 -7.51 12.94
C ARG A 319 -21.24 -6.07 12.44
N PRO A 320 -22.39 -5.35 12.48
CA PRO A 320 -22.53 -4.00 11.92
C PRO A 320 -21.53 -2.99 12.47
N ARG A 321 -21.16 -3.12 13.74
CA ARG A 321 -20.18 -2.25 14.38
C ARG A 321 -18.78 -2.36 13.77
N LEU A 322 -18.33 -3.58 13.46
CA LEU A 322 -17.01 -3.80 12.85
C LEU A 322 -16.99 -3.31 11.41
N ALA A 323 -18.05 -3.59 10.64
CA ALA A 323 -18.18 -3.04 9.29
C ALA A 323 -18.19 -1.50 9.31
N GLY A 324 -18.91 -0.89 10.26
CA GLY A 324 -18.89 0.56 10.46
C GLY A 324 -17.51 1.09 10.82
N ALA A 325 -16.79 0.43 11.74
CA ALA A 325 -15.42 0.84 12.11
C ALA A 325 -14.48 0.85 10.88
N VAL A 326 -14.53 -0.19 10.05
CA VAL A 326 -13.73 -0.26 8.81
C VAL A 326 -14.11 0.85 7.84
N THR A 327 -15.40 1.16 7.70
CA THR A 327 -15.88 2.28 6.87
C THR A 327 -15.29 3.62 7.35
N GLY A 328 -15.31 3.86 8.67
CA GLY A 328 -14.74 5.07 9.27
C GLY A 328 -13.24 5.16 9.06
N ILE A 329 -12.50 4.08 9.30
CA ILE A 329 -11.05 4.01 9.08
C ILE A 329 -10.72 4.34 7.61
N ASN A 330 -11.41 3.71 6.65
CA ASN A 330 -11.17 3.98 5.24
C ASN A 330 -11.42 5.44 4.86
N ALA A 331 -12.46 6.07 5.41
CA ALA A 331 -12.71 7.50 5.18
C ALA A 331 -11.63 8.39 5.78
N ALA A 332 -11.16 8.11 7.00
CA ALA A 332 -10.06 8.83 7.63
C ALA A 332 -8.75 8.68 6.85
N VAL A 333 -8.48 7.47 6.35
CA VAL A 333 -7.31 7.16 5.50
C VAL A 333 -7.30 8.00 4.21
N VAL A 334 -8.46 8.25 3.59
CA VAL A 334 -8.54 9.19 2.45
C VAL A 334 -8.17 10.61 2.90
N GLY A 335 -8.54 11.00 4.12
CA GLY A 335 -8.13 12.27 4.73
C GLY A 335 -6.62 12.36 4.96
N LEU A 336 -5.97 11.27 5.42
CA LEU A 336 -4.51 11.19 5.54
C LEU A 336 -3.85 11.42 4.16
N LEU A 337 -4.36 10.76 3.14
CA LEU A 337 -3.81 10.89 1.78
C LEU A 337 -4.04 12.28 1.19
N LEU A 338 -5.19 12.91 1.49
CA LEU A 338 -5.48 14.30 1.11
C LEU A 338 -4.51 15.27 1.82
N ALA A 339 -4.20 15.03 3.08
CA ALA A 339 -3.20 15.83 3.80
C ALA A 339 -1.82 15.70 3.16
N ALA A 340 -1.38 14.48 2.85
CA ALA A 340 -0.10 14.21 2.21
C ALA A 340 -0.01 14.75 0.78
N LEU A 341 -1.13 14.84 0.05
CA LEU A 341 -1.18 15.45 -1.27
C LEU A 341 -0.73 16.92 -1.24
N TYR A 342 -1.10 17.67 -0.19
CA TYR A 342 -0.64 19.04 -0.02
C TYR A 342 0.78 19.08 0.52
N GLN A 343 1.03 18.42 1.65
CA GLN A 343 2.33 18.37 2.31
C GLN A 343 2.71 16.90 2.61
N PRO A 344 3.78 16.36 2.02
CA PRO A 344 4.86 17.06 1.31
C PRO A 344 4.68 17.18 -0.21
N VAL A 345 3.74 16.45 -0.83
CA VAL A 345 3.80 16.15 -2.26
C VAL A 345 3.67 17.39 -3.15
N TRP A 346 2.65 18.21 -2.94
CA TRP A 346 2.45 19.44 -3.70
C TRP A 346 3.59 20.43 -3.46
N GLN A 347 3.94 20.68 -2.21
CA GLN A 347 4.93 21.70 -1.83
C GLN A 347 6.32 21.44 -2.43
N SER A 348 6.69 20.16 -2.60
CA SER A 348 7.98 19.79 -3.18
C SER A 348 7.97 19.64 -4.70
N ALA A 349 6.79 19.39 -5.29
CA ALA A 349 6.67 19.17 -6.74
C ALA A 349 6.38 20.46 -7.53
N VAL A 350 5.60 21.40 -6.96
CA VAL A 350 5.17 22.62 -7.65
C VAL A 350 5.94 23.81 -7.10
N LEU A 351 7.05 24.14 -7.73
CA LEU A 351 7.93 25.26 -7.35
C LEU A 351 7.67 26.51 -8.20
N VAL A 352 7.26 26.32 -9.44
CA VAL A 352 7.02 27.37 -10.43
C VAL A 352 5.75 27.08 -11.23
N PRO A 353 5.12 28.09 -11.90
CA PRO A 353 3.88 27.88 -12.64
C PRO A 353 3.95 26.82 -13.74
N ARG A 354 5.12 26.61 -14.36
CA ARG A 354 5.33 25.57 -15.37
C ARG A 354 5.14 24.15 -14.80
N ASP A 355 5.48 23.94 -13.54
CA ASP A 355 5.31 22.64 -12.87
C ASP A 355 3.83 22.29 -12.74
N LEU A 356 3.00 23.30 -12.41
CA LEU A 356 1.55 23.14 -12.37
C LEU A 356 0.99 22.79 -13.76
N ALA A 357 1.48 23.41 -14.81
CA ALA A 357 1.06 23.10 -16.17
C ALA A 357 1.43 21.65 -16.56
N LEU A 358 2.66 21.21 -16.25
CA LEU A 358 3.10 19.83 -16.48
C LEU A 358 2.28 18.84 -15.66
N ALA A 359 2.00 19.15 -14.39
CA ALA A 359 1.16 18.31 -13.53
C ALA A 359 -0.28 18.21 -14.08
N ALA A 360 -0.88 19.31 -14.55
CA ALA A 360 -2.21 19.31 -15.14
C ALA A 360 -2.27 18.48 -16.43
N ILE A 361 -1.29 18.64 -17.31
CA ILE A 361 -1.16 17.83 -18.54
C ILE A 361 -0.98 16.35 -18.17
N GLY A 362 -0.06 16.03 -17.28
CA GLY A 362 0.18 14.64 -16.84
C GLY A 362 -1.05 14.01 -16.19
N PHE A 363 -1.81 14.76 -15.39
CA PHE A 363 -3.07 14.31 -14.81
C PHE A 363 -4.14 14.03 -15.89
N TYR A 364 -4.23 14.88 -16.91
CA TYR A 364 -5.09 14.65 -18.06
C TYR A 364 -4.70 13.39 -18.83
N LEU A 365 -3.39 13.20 -19.08
CA LEU A 365 -2.88 11.99 -19.74
C LEU A 365 -3.21 10.72 -18.96
N LEU A 366 -3.08 10.76 -17.62
CA LEU A 366 -3.40 9.63 -16.76
C LEU A 366 -4.91 9.33 -16.74
N ARG A 367 -5.72 10.35 -16.49
CA ARG A 367 -7.13 10.18 -16.14
C ARG A 367 -8.05 10.08 -17.36
N VAL A 368 -7.79 10.87 -18.39
CA VAL A 368 -8.64 10.98 -19.58
C VAL A 368 -8.11 10.07 -20.69
N LEU A 369 -6.83 10.19 -21.04
CA LEU A 369 -6.22 9.37 -22.10
C LEU A 369 -5.79 7.98 -21.60
N LYS A 370 -5.77 7.75 -20.29
CA LYS A 370 -5.44 6.46 -19.66
C LYS A 370 -4.07 5.92 -20.09
N LEU A 371 -3.10 6.80 -20.29
CA LEU A 371 -1.74 6.39 -20.58
C LEU A 371 -1.13 5.64 -19.39
N PRO A 372 -0.28 4.65 -19.64
CA PRO A 372 0.39 3.91 -18.55
C PRO A 372 1.36 4.83 -17.80
N VAL A 373 1.43 4.68 -16.47
CA VAL A 373 2.25 5.49 -15.57
C VAL A 373 3.72 5.62 -16.04
N PRO A 374 4.40 4.56 -16.53
CA PRO A 374 5.75 4.69 -17.02
C PRO A 374 5.91 5.64 -18.25
N ALA A 375 4.92 5.69 -19.12
CA ALA A 375 4.94 6.61 -20.26
C ALA A 375 4.81 8.07 -19.80
N ILE A 376 3.92 8.34 -18.82
CA ILE A 376 3.77 9.68 -18.23
C ILE A 376 5.06 10.09 -17.52
N ALA A 377 5.69 9.18 -16.79
CA ALA A 377 6.96 9.42 -16.13
C ALA A 377 8.06 9.81 -17.13
N ALA A 378 8.19 9.05 -18.23
CA ALA A 378 9.16 9.36 -19.28
C ALA A 378 8.92 10.75 -19.87
N LEU A 379 7.67 11.12 -20.14
CA LEU A 379 7.32 12.45 -20.65
C LEU A 379 7.65 13.57 -19.65
N LEU A 380 7.34 13.38 -18.35
CA LEU A 380 7.62 14.39 -17.32
C LEU A 380 9.12 14.53 -17.06
N VAL A 381 9.86 13.44 -17.03
CA VAL A 381 11.32 13.46 -16.88
C VAL A 381 11.96 14.17 -18.09
N MET A 382 11.56 13.83 -19.32
CA MET A 382 12.04 14.50 -20.53
C MET A 382 11.72 15.99 -20.51
N ALA A 383 10.49 16.36 -20.16
CA ALA A 383 10.08 17.77 -20.08
C ALA A 383 10.89 18.51 -19.00
N ALA A 384 11.10 17.92 -17.83
CA ALA A 384 11.90 18.53 -16.78
C ALA A 384 13.36 18.72 -17.19
N ILE A 385 13.96 17.76 -17.89
CA ILE A 385 15.32 17.86 -18.43
C ILE A 385 15.44 18.94 -19.52
N LEU A 386 14.46 19.03 -20.41
CA LEU A 386 14.48 20.03 -21.50
C LEU A 386 14.24 21.47 -21.02
N LEU A 387 13.62 21.63 -19.84
CA LEU A 387 13.28 22.93 -19.25
C LEU A 387 14.24 23.36 -18.12
N ALA A 388 15.18 22.48 -17.73
CA ALA A 388 16.23 22.78 -16.77
C ALA A 388 17.33 23.66 -17.38
#